data_e5a37420a39fba10041fc4359a8395dd
#
_entry.id   e5a37420a39fba10041fc4359a8395dd
#
_cell.length_a   1.000
_cell.length_b   1.000
_cell.length_c   1.000
_cell.angle_alpha   90.00
_cell.angle_beta   90.00
_cell.angle_gamma   90.00
#
_symmetry.space_group_name_H-M   'P 1'
#
loop_
_entity.id
_entity.type
_entity.pdbx_description
1 polymer ?
#
loop_
_entity_poly.entity_id
_entity_poly.type
_entity_poly.pdbx_seq_one_letter_code
_entity_poly.pdbx_strand_id
1 'polypeptide(L)'
;MKQIILTGDRPTGNLHVGHYVGSLAERVKLQNSGKYDEIYIMIADAQALTDNAEHPERVRQNIMKVALDYLAVGIDPEKTNIFIQSMVPQLTELTFYYMNLVTVSRVQRNPTVKAEIQMRNFEASIPVGFFCYPISQAADITAFNATAVPVGEDQEPMLEQCREIVHKFNTVYGETLTMPQIVLPSNNACMRLPGTDGKAKMSKSLGNCIYLADPEEVVREKIMSMYTDPDHIRVQDPGKLEGNTVFTYLDAFCQPEHFAEFLPDYQNLDELKAHYQRGGLGDVKVKKFLNNVMQSLLSPMRERRAQWEGRLPEVYEILKKGSEIAAETAQGTLDRVRHAMKIDYFTDIGLLK
;
A
#
# COMPACT_ATOMS: atom_id res chain seq x y z
N MET A 1 16.77 2.32 20.72
CA MET A 1 16.74 2.57 19.26
C MET A 1 15.36 3.11 18.93
N LYS A 2 15.25 4.18 18.13
CA LYS A 2 13.95 4.70 17.68
C LYS A 2 13.20 3.62 16.91
N GLN A 3 11.89 3.56 17.09
CA GLN A 3 11.00 2.72 16.29
C GLN A 3 10.47 3.54 15.13
N ILE A 4 10.83 3.15 13.92
CA ILE A 4 10.56 3.94 12.71
C ILE A 4 9.82 3.08 11.69
N ILE A 5 8.71 3.59 11.17
CA ILE A 5 7.96 2.97 10.07
C ILE A 5 8.30 3.68 8.77
N LEU A 6 8.52 2.88 7.71
CA LEU A 6 8.40 3.32 6.32
C LEU A 6 7.36 2.47 5.60
N THR A 7 6.52 3.13 4.85
CA THR A 7 5.55 2.51 3.92
C THR A 7 5.26 3.47 2.77
N GLY A 8 4.54 3.04 1.74
CA GLY A 8 4.19 3.92 0.65
C GLY A 8 3.38 3.23 -0.44
N ASP A 9 2.89 4.03 -1.40
CA ASP A 9 2.17 3.55 -2.58
C ASP A 9 2.64 4.28 -3.83
N ARG A 10 2.57 3.59 -4.97
CA ARG A 10 2.85 4.19 -6.27
C ARG A 10 1.66 5.03 -6.75
N PRO A 11 1.85 6.28 -7.20
CA PRO A 11 0.77 7.16 -7.66
C PRO A 11 0.32 6.79 -9.10
N THR A 12 -0.20 5.58 -9.28
CA THR A 12 -0.68 5.07 -10.57
C THR A 12 -2.19 5.21 -10.77
N GLY A 13 -2.87 5.92 -9.88
CA GLY A 13 -4.31 6.20 -9.88
C GLY A 13 -4.85 6.28 -8.46
N ASN A 14 -6.16 6.54 -8.33
CA ASN A 14 -6.86 6.62 -7.04
C ASN A 14 -6.68 5.33 -6.22
N LEU A 15 -6.68 5.46 -4.90
CA LEU A 15 -6.68 4.30 -4.01
C LEU A 15 -8.10 3.71 -3.89
N HIS A 16 -8.17 2.40 -3.69
CA HIS A 16 -9.43 1.66 -3.60
C HIS A 16 -9.52 0.89 -2.28
N VAL A 17 -10.69 0.34 -1.97
CA VAL A 17 -10.95 -0.38 -0.71
C VAL A 17 -10.01 -1.56 -0.48
N GLY A 18 -9.44 -2.14 -1.54
CA GLY A 18 -8.38 -3.16 -1.42
C GLY A 18 -7.08 -2.60 -0.83
N HIS A 19 -6.68 -1.35 -1.15
CA HIS A 19 -5.55 -0.68 -0.48
C HIS A 19 -5.90 -0.37 0.97
N TYR A 20 -7.16 0.02 1.23
CA TYR A 20 -7.59 0.32 2.59
C TYR A 20 -7.43 -0.90 3.49
N VAL A 21 -8.01 -2.04 3.13
CA VAL A 21 -7.91 -3.27 3.91
C VAL A 21 -6.48 -3.81 3.96
N GLY A 22 -5.78 -3.78 2.82
CA GLY A 22 -4.45 -4.37 2.72
C GLY A 22 -3.35 -3.58 3.43
N SER A 23 -3.52 -2.26 3.63
CA SER A 23 -2.46 -1.44 4.21
C SER A 23 -2.92 -0.17 4.93
N LEU A 24 -3.84 0.63 4.36
CA LEU A 24 -4.11 1.97 4.88
C LEU A 24 -4.75 1.95 6.28
N ALA A 25 -5.67 1.02 6.53
CA ALA A 25 -6.29 0.87 7.84
C ALA A 25 -5.25 0.54 8.92
N GLU A 26 -4.29 -0.34 8.62
CA GLU A 26 -3.21 -0.68 9.54
C GLU A 26 -2.26 0.50 9.74
N ARG A 27 -1.96 1.30 8.72
CA ARG A 27 -1.15 2.52 8.86
C ARG A 27 -1.77 3.52 9.82
N VAL A 28 -3.09 3.76 9.73
CA VAL A 28 -3.82 4.63 10.66
C VAL A 28 -3.78 4.08 12.08
N LYS A 29 -3.95 2.76 12.23
CA LYS A 29 -3.86 2.09 13.53
C LYS A 29 -2.45 2.19 14.14
N LEU A 30 -1.40 1.95 13.35
CA LEU A 30 -0.01 2.07 13.78
C LEU A 30 0.33 3.52 14.17
N GLN A 31 -0.10 4.51 13.36
CA GLN A 31 0.04 5.93 13.68
C GLN A 31 -0.55 6.29 15.06
N ASN A 32 -1.73 5.76 15.37
CA ASN A 32 -2.44 6.08 16.60
C ASN A 32 -2.04 5.19 17.79
N SER A 33 -1.18 4.19 17.57
CA SER A 33 -0.75 3.24 18.62
C SER A 33 0.21 3.85 19.64
N GLY A 34 0.91 4.94 19.31
CA GLY A 34 1.96 5.53 20.13
C GLY A 34 3.22 4.67 20.28
N LYS A 35 3.36 3.60 19.49
CA LYS A 35 4.50 2.66 19.55
C LYS A 35 5.69 3.09 18.71
N TYR A 36 5.51 3.99 17.77
CA TYR A 36 6.52 4.41 16.81
C TYR A 36 6.88 5.87 17.01
N ASP A 37 8.18 6.14 17.02
CA ASP A 37 8.72 7.49 17.21
C ASP A 37 8.59 8.34 15.95
N GLU A 38 8.71 7.70 14.77
CA GLU A 38 8.62 8.36 13.46
C GLU A 38 7.89 7.46 12.46
N ILE A 39 7.08 8.08 11.62
CA ILE A 39 6.34 7.39 10.55
C ILE A 39 6.54 8.16 9.26
N TYR A 40 7.03 7.47 8.24
CA TYR A 40 7.22 7.98 6.89
C TYR A 40 6.28 7.26 5.93
N ILE A 41 5.47 8.02 5.18
CA ILE A 41 4.62 7.48 4.11
C ILE A 41 5.05 8.10 2.79
N MET A 42 5.57 7.27 1.91
CA MET A 42 6.13 7.66 0.63
C MET A 42 5.08 7.60 -0.49
N ILE A 43 5.00 8.66 -1.29
CA ILE A 43 4.38 8.61 -2.60
C ILE A 43 5.49 8.26 -3.59
N ALA A 44 5.52 7.00 -4.03
CA ALA A 44 6.62 6.39 -4.77
C ALA A 44 6.52 6.70 -6.27
N ASP A 45 6.73 7.95 -6.66
CA ASP A 45 6.61 8.42 -8.03
C ASP A 45 7.76 7.94 -8.94
N ALA A 46 9.00 7.96 -8.45
CA ALA A 46 10.14 7.42 -9.19
C ALA A 46 9.98 5.91 -9.43
N GLN A 47 9.50 5.18 -8.43
CA GLN A 47 9.15 3.76 -8.57
C GLN A 47 8.01 3.55 -9.59
N ALA A 48 7.03 4.45 -9.65
CA ALA A 48 5.94 4.37 -10.61
C ALA A 48 6.40 4.57 -12.06
N LEU A 49 7.50 5.31 -12.29
CA LEU A 49 8.07 5.51 -13.61
C LEU A 49 8.72 4.26 -14.19
N THR A 50 9.06 3.25 -13.38
CA THR A 50 9.70 2.01 -13.89
C THR A 50 8.82 1.25 -14.88
N ASP A 51 7.51 1.45 -14.84
CA ASP A 51 6.52 0.88 -15.75
C ASP A 51 5.56 1.92 -16.38
N ASN A 52 5.83 3.20 -16.18
CA ASN A 52 5.07 4.33 -16.75
C ASN A 52 6.00 5.41 -17.33
N ALA A 53 7.21 5.04 -17.79
CA ALA A 53 8.20 6.00 -18.27
C ALA A 53 7.71 6.84 -19.48
N GLU A 54 6.88 6.24 -20.34
CA GLU A 54 6.30 6.91 -21.51
C GLU A 54 5.12 7.83 -21.17
N HIS A 55 4.60 7.77 -19.93
CA HIS A 55 3.43 8.52 -19.47
C HIS A 55 3.67 9.22 -18.11
N PRO A 56 4.70 10.07 -17.98
CA PRO A 56 5.06 10.71 -16.71
C PRO A 56 3.95 11.64 -16.19
N GLU A 57 3.15 12.23 -17.09
CA GLU A 57 1.99 13.07 -16.73
C GLU A 57 0.95 12.29 -15.91
N ARG A 58 0.79 11.00 -16.17
CA ARG A 58 -0.10 10.12 -15.41
C ARG A 58 0.36 10.00 -13.95
N VAL A 59 1.67 9.82 -13.73
CA VAL A 59 2.26 9.77 -12.39
C VAL A 59 2.06 11.11 -11.69
N ARG A 60 2.44 12.23 -12.36
CA ARG A 60 2.30 13.58 -11.82
C ARG A 60 0.87 13.91 -11.39
N GLN A 61 -0.13 13.61 -12.22
CA GLN A 61 -1.54 13.88 -11.93
C GLN A 61 -2.10 13.12 -10.74
N ASN A 62 -1.48 12.02 -10.34
CA ASN A 62 -1.95 11.19 -9.24
C ASN A 62 -1.25 11.47 -7.90
N ILE A 63 -0.22 12.31 -7.84
CA ILE A 63 0.45 12.69 -6.58
C ILE A 63 -0.56 13.26 -5.59
N MET A 64 -1.25 14.34 -5.97
CA MET A 64 -2.23 14.99 -5.09
C MET A 64 -3.42 14.09 -4.77
N LYS A 65 -3.85 13.24 -5.71
CA LYS A 65 -4.96 12.30 -5.47
C LYS A 65 -4.62 11.29 -4.38
N VAL A 66 -3.41 10.73 -4.42
CA VAL A 66 -2.93 9.77 -3.41
C VAL A 66 -2.74 10.48 -2.06
N ALA A 67 -2.19 11.68 -2.04
CA ALA A 67 -2.08 12.47 -0.81
C ALA A 67 -3.46 12.73 -0.18
N LEU A 68 -4.43 13.13 -0.98
CA LEU A 68 -5.82 13.32 -0.53
C LEU A 68 -6.44 12.02 -0.02
N ASP A 69 -6.16 10.87 -0.64
CA ASP A 69 -6.63 9.58 -0.16
C ASP A 69 -6.02 9.23 1.19
N TYR A 70 -4.71 9.50 1.41
CA TYR A 70 -4.07 9.31 2.72
C TYR A 70 -4.73 10.16 3.83
N LEU A 71 -4.93 11.44 3.55
CA LEU A 71 -5.59 12.34 4.50
C LEU A 71 -7.06 11.95 4.74
N ALA A 72 -7.75 11.49 3.70
CA ALA A 72 -9.13 11.04 3.78
C ALA A 72 -9.31 9.82 4.68
N VAL A 73 -8.40 8.85 4.63
CA VAL A 73 -8.47 7.66 5.50
C VAL A 73 -8.07 7.95 6.94
N GLY A 74 -7.51 9.13 7.23
CA GLY A 74 -7.16 9.55 8.59
C GLY A 74 -5.67 9.53 8.90
N ILE A 75 -4.80 9.54 7.89
CA ILE A 75 -3.39 9.84 8.12
C ILE A 75 -3.28 11.30 8.55
N ASP A 76 -2.66 11.50 9.69
CA ASP A 76 -2.48 12.79 10.37
C ASP A 76 -1.09 13.35 10.02
N PRO A 77 -0.99 14.47 9.29
CA PRO A 77 0.29 15.03 8.89
C PRO A 77 1.11 15.60 10.06
N GLU A 78 0.50 15.80 11.24
CA GLU A 78 1.22 16.20 12.46
C GLU A 78 1.98 15.02 13.12
N LYS A 79 1.56 13.78 12.80
CA LYS A 79 2.15 12.54 13.33
C LYS A 79 2.97 11.77 12.32
N THR A 80 2.77 12.06 11.03
CA THR A 80 3.29 11.25 9.94
C THR A 80 3.88 12.13 8.86
N ASN A 81 5.12 11.87 8.46
CA ASN A 81 5.77 12.54 7.35
C ASN A 81 5.29 11.92 6.02
N ILE A 82 4.49 12.67 5.26
CA ILE A 82 4.08 12.28 3.91
C ILE A 82 5.01 12.96 2.91
N PHE A 83 5.71 12.20 2.09
CA PHE A 83 6.71 12.76 1.17
C PHE A 83 6.67 12.14 -0.22
N ILE A 84 7.28 12.81 -1.19
CA ILE A 84 7.40 12.37 -2.58
C ILE A 84 8.81 11.80 -2.78
N GLN A 85 8.89 10.56 -3.29
CA GLN A 85 10.15 9.81 -3.44
C GLN A 85 11.20 10.58 -4.25
N SER A 86 10.83 11.14 -5.39
CA SER A 86 11.75 11.87 -6.27
C SER A 86 12.31 13.16 -5.67
N MET A 87 11.70 13.67 -4.58
CA MET A 87 12.20 14.81 -3.84
C MET A 87 13.31 14.45 -2.84
N VAL A 88 13.68 13.17 -2.78
CA VAL A 88 14.75 12.64 -1.91
C VAL A 88 15.84 11.98 -2.79
N PRO A 89 16.72 12.79 -3.44
CA PRO A 89 17.71 12.26 -4.39
C PRO A 89 18.72 11.30 -3.77
N GLN A 90 18.91 11.34 -2.45
CA GLN A 90 19.76 10.42 -1.68
C GLN A 90 19.39 8.94 -1.90
N LEU A 91 18.10 8.65 -2.15
CA LEU A 91 17.61 7.30 -2.42
C LEU A 91 18.23 6.73 -3.69
N THR A 92 18.43 7.57 -4.71
CA THR A 92 19.04 7.17 -5.98
C THR A 92 20.53 6.82 -5.79
N GLU A 93 21.24 7.60 -4.99
CA GLU A 93 22.66 7.35 -4.70
C GLU A 93 22.83 6.06 -3.87
N LEU A 94 22.04 5.87 -2.82
CA LEU A 94 22.01 4.62 -2.06
C LEU A 94 21.70 3.41 -2.94
N THR A 95 20.74 3.53 -3.85
CA THR A 95 20.40 2.47 -4.83
C THR A 95 21.62 2.07 -5.65
N PHE A 96 22.38 3.06 -6.16
CA PHE A 96 23.58 2.81 -6.93
C PHE A 96 24.65 2.05 -6.11
N TYR A 97 24.85 2.42 -4.85
CA TYR A 97 25.80 1.71 -3.98
C TYR A 97 25.34 0.27 -3.71
N TYR A 98 24.06 0.06 -3.47
CA TYR A 98 23.50 -1.28 -3.21
C TYR A 98 23.53 -2.20 -4.45
N MET A 99 23.49 -1.66 -5.67
CA MET A 99 23.67 -2.43 -6.91
C MET A 99 25.00 -3.19 -6.93
N ASN A 100 26.04 -2.69 -6.24
CA ASN A 100 27.33 -3.36 -6.16
C ASN A 100 27.34 -4.57 -5.18
N LEU A 101 26.28 -4.72 -4.39
CA LEU A 101 26.17 -5.79 -3.39
C LEU A 101 25.24 -6.94 -3.83
N VAL A 102 24.53 -6.77 -4.96
CA VAL A 102 23.52 -7.72 -5.46
C VAL A 102 23.88 -8.17 -6.86
N THR A 103 23.74 -9.47 -7.13
CA THR A 103 23.95 -10.01 -8.48
C THR A 103 22.65 -10.02 -9.30
N VAL A 104 22.77 -9.93 -10.62
CA VAL A 104 21.66 -10.08 -11.57
C VAL A 104 20.87 -11.37 -11.28
N SER A 105 21.58 -12.49 -11.10
CA SER A 105 20.95 -13.78 -10.81
C SER A 105 20.15 -13.78 -9.51
N ARG A 106 20.53 -12.97 -8.50
CA ARG A 106 19.77 -12.87 -7.25
C ARG A 106 18.45 -12.13 -7.47
N VAL A 107 18.50 -11.02 -8.21
CA VAL A 107 17.28 -10.26 -8.55
C VAL A 107 16.31 -11.12 -9.38
N GLN A 108 16.81 -11.82 -10.40
CA GLN A 108 16.01 -12.71 -11.24
C GLN A 108 15.31 -13.84 -10.48
N ARG A 109 15.89 -14.29 -9.38
CA ARG A 109 15.32 -15.35 -8.53
C ARG A 109 14.28 -14.84 -7.53
N ASN A 110 14.12 -13.52 -7.37
CA ASN A 110 13.09 -12.98 -6.50
C ASN A 110 11.69 -13.37 -7.03
N PRO A 111 10.86 -14.06 -6.22
CA PRO A 111 9.56 -14.58 -6.69
C PRO A 111 8.62 -13.50 -7.18
N THR A 112 8.60 -12.33 -6.51
CA THR A 112 7.73 -11.20 -6.88
C THR A 112 8.17 -10.61 -8.22
N VAL A 113 9.47 -10.38 -8.43
CA VAL A 113 10.02 -9.89 -9.72
C VAL A 113 9.67 -10.86 -10.84
N LYS A 114 9.86 -12.16 -10.61
CA LYS A 114 9.57 -13.20 -11.60
C LYS A 114 8.09 -13.22 -12.00
N ALA A 115 7.20 -13.16 -11.02
CA ALA A 115 5.75 -13.11 -11.26
C ALA A 115 5.33 -11.83 -12.02
N GLU A 116 5.89 -10.68 -11.67
CA GLU A 116 5.58 -9.42 -12.34
C GLU A 116 6.11 -9.36 -13.79
N ILE A 117 7.31 -9.90 -14.07
CA ILE A 117 7.84 -10.03 -15.44
C ILE A 117 6.88 -10.82 -16.30
N GLN A 118 6.36 -11.95 -15.80
CA GLN A 118 5.40 -12.80 -16.52
C GLN A 118 4.07 -12.05 -16.75
N MET A 119 3.51 -11.42 -15.72
CA MET A 119 2.24 -10.68 -15.84
C MET A 119 2.31 -9.52 -16.84
N ARG A 120 3.49 -8.90 -17.01
CA ARG A 120 3.68 -7.73 -17.88
C ARG A 120 4.17 -8.08 -19.29
N ASN A 121 4.37 -9.35 -19.57
CA ASN A 121 4.96 -9.83 -20.84
C ASN A 121 6.32 -9.18 -21.15
N PHE A 122 7.15 -8.91 -20.13
CA PHE A 122 8.49 -8.33 -20.29
C PHE A 122 9.57 -9.36 -20.64
N GLU A 123 9.24 -10.63 -20.87
CA GLU A 123 10.19 -11.73 -21.03
C GLU A 123 11.26 -11.47 -22.10
N ALA A 124 10.90 -10.80 -23.17
CA ALA A 124 11.82 -10.48 -24.27
C ALA A 124 12.61 -9.17 -24.08
N SER A 125 12.13 -8.25 -23.24
CA SER A 125 12.73 -6.93 -23.05
C SER A 125 12.36 -6.33 -21.71
N ILE A 126 13.16 -6.64 -20.68
CA ILE A 126 12.95 -6.14 -19.33
C ILE A 126 13.58 -4.76 -19.19
N PRO A 127 12.81 -3.68 -18.88
CA PRO A 127 13.43 -2.38 -18.59
C PRO A 127 14.35 -2.47 -17.38
N VAL A 128 15.55 -1.88 -17.48
CA VAL A 128 16.55 -1.92 -16.40
C VAL A 128 16.01 -1.32 -15.10
N GLY A 129 15.29 -0.19 -15.16
CA GLY A 129 14.67 0.41 -13.99
C GLY A 129 13.66 -0.52 -13.32
N PHE A 130 12.85 -1.22 -14.11
CA PHE A 130 11.95 -2.25 -13.59
C PHE A 130 12.72 -3.41 -12.96
N PHE A 131 13.79 -3.86 -13.59
CA PHE A 131 14.61 -4.96 -13.06
C PHE A 131 15.29 -4.60 -11.73
N CYS A 132 15.72 -3.36 -11.56
CA CYS A 132 16.45 -2.88 -10.39
C CYS A 132 15.57 -2.38 -9.24
N TYR A 133 14.23 -2.30 -9.40
CA TYR A 133 13.37 -1.73 -8.37
C TYR A 133 13.47 -2.41 -6.99
N PRO A 134 13.77 -3.71 -6.83
CA PRO A 134 13.93 -4.31 -5.51
C PRO A 134 15.14 -3.75 -4.74
N ILE A 135 16.17 -3.30 -5.46
CA ILE A 135 17.35 -2.65 -4.88
C ILE A 135 17.00 -1.21 -4.49
N SER A 136 16.25 -0.50 -5.32
CA SER A 136 15.72 0.82 -5.01
C SER A 136 14.82 0.78 -3.78
N GLN A 137 13.95 -0.22 -3.66
CA GLN A 137 13.09 -0.38 -2.48
C GLN A 137 13.90 -0.62 -1.20
N ALA A 138 15.03 -1.31 -1.28
CA ALA A 138 15.94 -1.45 -0.14
C ALA A 138 16.57 -0.10 0.25
N ALA A 139 16.90 0.76 -0.71
CA ALA A 139 17.36 2.12 -0.44
C ALA A 139 16.27 2.97 0.21
N ASP A 140 15.03 2.89 -0.28
CA ASP A 140 13.88 3.57 0.33
C ASP A 140 13.74 3.22 1.81
N ILE A 141 13.85 1.93 2.17
CA ILE A 141 13.67 1.44 3.53
C ILE A 141 14.84 1.87 4.44
N THR A 142 16.07 1.68 3.98
CA THR A 142 17.25 1.89 4.81
C THR A 142 17.62 3.36 5.00
N ALA A 143 17.26 4.24 4.04
CA ALA A 143 17.52 5.67 4.12
C ALA A 143 16.94 6.32 5.38
N PHE A 144 15.81 5.81 5.85
CA PHE A 144 15.12 6.32 7.05
C PHE A 144 15.42 5.51 8.31
N ASN A 145 16.34 4.56 8.28
CA ASN A 145 16.62 3.60 9.36
C ASN A 145 15.34 2.88 9.83
N ALA A 146 14.44 2.54 8.90
CA ALA A 146 13.18 1.92 9.22
C ALA A 146 13.39 0.61 9.99
N THR A 147 12.78 0.52 11.17
CA THR A 147 12.79 -0.70 12.00
C THR A 147 11.63 -1.61 11.66
N ALA A 148 10.54 -1.04 11.11
CA ALA A 148 9.31 -1.75 10.78
C ALA A 148 8.77 -1.30 9.41
N VAL A 149 8.37 -2.27 8.58
CA VAL A 149 7.80 -2.02 7.26
C VAL A 149 6.45 -2.76 7.15
N PRO A 150 5.33 -2.05 7.27
CA PRO A 150 4.01 -2.63 7.10
C PRO A 150 3.76 -2.95 5.63
N VAL A 151 3.63 -4.22 5.30
CA VAL A 151 3.42 -4.70 3.92
C VAL A 151 2.50 -5.93 3.89
N GLY A 152 1.88 -6.19 2.73
CA GLY A 152 1.23 -7.46 2.46
C GLY A 152 2.23 -8.60 2.27
N GLU A 153 1.78 -9.84 2.38
CA GLU A 153 2.61 -11.05 2.21
C GLU A 153 3.33 -11.10 0.85
N ASP A 154 2.75 -10.54 -0.19
CA ASP A 154 3.35 -10.51 -1.52
C ASP A 154 4.62 -9.63 -1.59
N GLN A 155 4.87 -8.80 -0.59
CA GLN A 155 6.06 -7.98 -0.46
C GLN A 155 7.15 -8.60 0.43
N GLU A 156 6.88 -9.72 1.07
CA GLU A 156 7.87 -10.41 1.93
C GLU A 156 9.18 -10.71 1.19
N PRO A 157 9.19 -11.23 -0.07
CA PRO A 157 10.44 -11.47 -0.81
C PRO A 157 11.26 -10.19 -1.08
N MET A 158 10.61 -9.02 -1.13
CA MET A 158 11.28 -7.74 -1.28
C MET A 158 12.00 -7.34 0.01
N LEU A 159 11.32 -7.53 1.14
CA LEU A 159 11.91 -7.26 2.46
C LEU A 159 13.07 -8.20 2.77
N GLU A 160 12.97 -9.47 2.38
CA GLU A 160 14.08 -10.41 2.50
C GLU A 160 15.30 -9.96 1.68
N GLN A 161 15.08 -9.51 0.44
CA GLN A 161 16.16 -8.96 -0.37
C GLN A 161 16.76 -7.69 0.24
N CYS A 162 15.96 -6.82 0.82
CA CYS A 162 16.43 -5.66 1.58
C CYS A 162 17.32 -6.10 2.75
N ARG A 163 16.88 -7.08 3.54
CA ARG A 163 17.64 -7.63 4.68
C ARG A 163 18.96 -8.26 4.25
N GLU A 164 18.99 -8.96 3.11
CA GLU A 164 20.23 -9.48 2.53
C GLU A 164 21.20 -8.35 2.16
N ILE A 165 20.71 -7.24 1.58
CA ILE A 165 21.52 -6.07 1.25
C ILE A 165 22.08 -5.44 2.53
N VAL A 166 21.26 -5.24 3.55
CA VAL A 166 21.68 -4.71 4.85
C VAL A 166 22.75 -5.60 5.48
N HIS A 167 22.52 -6.91 5.53
CA HIS A 167 23.47 -7.87 6.07
C HIS A 167 24.82 -7.83 5.30
N LYS A 168 24.74 -7.83 3.97
CA LYS A 168 25.94 -7.77 3.12
C LYS A 168 26.71 -6.46 3.31
N PHE A 169 25.99 -5.33 3.36
CA PHE A 169 26.59 -4.03 3.60
C PHE A 169 27.31 -3.99 4.94
N ASN A 170 26.63 -4.35 6.02
CA ASN A 170 27.18 -4.32 7.37
C ASN A 170 28.37 -5.29 7.55
N THR A 171 28.34 -6.42 6.85
CA THR A 171 29.47 -7.39 6.86
C THR A 171 30.70 -6.81 6.16
N VAL A 172 30.53 -6.08 5.05
CA VAL A 172 31.65 -5.58 4.24
C VAL A 172 32.21 -4.28 4.79
N TYR A 173 31.31 -3.36 5.23
CA TYR A 173 31.67 -1.99 5.55
C TYR A 173 31.54 -1.64 7.05
N GLY A 174 31.04 -2.56 7.87
CA GLY A 174 30.78 -2.35 9.30
C GLY A 174 29.30 -1.99 9.57
N GLU A 175 28.90 -2.15 10.84
CA GLU A 175 27.51 -1.92 11.30
C GLU A 175 27.09 -0.45 11.05
N THR A 176 26.28 -0.25 10.02
CA THR A 176 25.88 1.08 9.54
C THR A 176 24.37 1.18 9.27
N LEU A 177 23.80 0.14 8.64
CA LEU A 177 22.40 0.10 8.22
C LEU A 177 21.54 -0.65 9.23
N THR A 178 20.33 -0.16 9.48
CA THR A 178 19.34 -0.79 10.37
C THR A 178 18.65 -1.95 9.65
N MET A 179 18.54 -3.11 10.33
CA MET A 179 17.84 -4.29 9.82
C MET A 179 16.34 -4.11 9.98
N PRO A 180 15.54 -4.02 8.88
CA PRO A 180 14.11 -3.85 8.97
C PRO A 180 13.38 -5.14 9.32
N GLN A 181 12.23 -5.01 9.99
CA GLN A 181 11.31 -6.11 10.28
C GLN A 181 10.01 -5.93 9.50
N ILE A 182 9.43 -7.05 9.09
CA ILE A 182 8.14 -7.08 8.41
C ILE A 182 7.03 -6.95 9.46
N VAL A 183 6.06 -6.08 9.19
CA VAL A 183 4.82 -5.99 9.96
C VAL A 183 3.68 -6.39 9.04
N LEU A 184 3.14 -7.58 9.27
CA LEU A 184 1.97 -8.07 8.53
C LEU A 184 0.68 -7.49 9.13
N PRO A 185 -0.36 -7.24 8.31
CA PRO A 185 -1.66 -6.82 8.80
C PRO A 185 -2.24 -7.83 9.79
N SER A 186 -2.87 -7.31 10.84
CA SER A 186 -3.43 -8.15 11.93
C SER A 186 -4.65 -8.98 11.51
N ASN A 187 -5.23 -8.74 10.34
CA ASN A 187 -6.41 -9.43 9.83
C ASN A 187 -6.10 -10.24 8.56
N ASN A 188 -5.82 -11.54 8.74
CA ASN A 188 -5.49 -12.46 7.66
C ASN A 188 -6.63 -12.71 6.66
N ALA A 189 -7.89 -12.50 7.04
CA ALA A 189 -9.05 -12.78 6.19
C ALA A 189 -9.20 -11.80 5.01
N CYS A 190 -8.50 -10.65 5.04
CA CYS A 190 -8.77 -9.53 4.14
C CYS A 190 -7.62 -9.18 3.20
N MET A 191 -6.56 -9.96 3.15
CA MET A 191 -5.34 -9.59 2.41
C MET A 191 -5.51 -9.49 0.89
N ARG A 192 -6.54 -10.09 0.30
CA ARG A 192 -6.79 -10.04 -1.15
C ARG A 192 -8.28 -9.96 -1.46
N LEU A 193 -8.84 -8.76 -1.47
CA LEU A 193 -10.21 -8.58 -1.95
C LEU A 193 -10.30 -8.86 -3.45
N PRO A 194 -11.30 -9.66 -3.88
CA PRO A 194 -11.63 -9.80 -5.29
C PRO A 194 -12.18 -8.48 -5.84
N GLY A 195 -12.09 -8.29 -7.14
CA GLY A 195 -12.83 -7.23 -7.82
C GLY A 195 -14.34 -7.45 -7.71
N THR A 196 -15.13 -6.42 -8.03
CA THR A 196 -16.60 -6.50 -8.01
C THR A 196 -17.16 -7.56 -8.95
N ASP A 197 -16.37 -7.98 -9.95
CA ASP A 197 -16.68 -9.04 -10.92
C ASP A 197 -16.48 -10.46 -10.38
N GLY A 198 -15.86 -10.62 -9.19
CA GLY A 198 -15.60 -11.91 -8.56
C GLY A 198 -14.59 -12.81 -9.27
N LYS A 199 -13.98 -12.35 -10.36
CA LYS A 199 -13.12 -13.20 -11.22
C LYS A 199 -11.63 -13.02 -10.96
N ALA A 200 -11.22 -11.81 -10.61
CA ALA A 200 -9.82 -11.47 -10.45
C ALA A 200 -9.62 -10.58 -9.22
N LYS A 201 -8.35 -10.42 -8.79
CA LYS A 201 -7.98 -9.41 -7.80
C LYS A 201 -8.48 -8.04 -8.27
N MET A 202 -8.89 -7.21 -7.32
CA MET A 202 -9.23 -5.81 -7.59
C MET A 202 -8.08 -5.11 -8.32
N SER A 203 -8.37 -4.54 -9.48
CA SER A 203 -7.39 -3.88 -10.34
C SER A 203 -7.97 -2.68 -11.07
N LYS A 204 -7.21 -1.58 -11.06
CA LYS A 204 -7.59 -0.34 -11.75
C LYS A 204 -7.78 -0.56 -13.26
N SER A 205 -6.93 -1.39 -13.88
CA SER A 205 -6.99 -1.69 -15.31
C SER A 205 -8.21 -2.50 -15.74
N LEU A 206 -8.79 -3.28 -14.82
CA LEU A 206 -9.99 -4.09 -15.06
C LEU A 206 -11.30 -3.32 -14.76
N GLY A 207 -11.21 -2.12 -14.17
CA GLY A 207 -12.38 -1.34 -13.81
C GLY A 207 -13.28 -1.95 -12.73
N ASN A 208 -12.78 -2.98 -12.02
CA ASN A 208 -13.51 -3.74 -11.02
C ASN A 208 -13.24 -3.28 -9.57
N CYS A 209 -12.86 -2.00 -9.40
CA CYS A 209 -12.53 -1.40 -8.10
C CYS A 209 -13.67 -0.55 -7.55
N ILE A 210 -13.83 -0.56 -6.22
CA ILE A 210 -14.50 0.51 -5.48
C ILE A 210 -13.41 1.45 -4.95
N TYR A 211 -13.37 2.69 -5.43
CA TYR A 211 -12.40 3.69 -5.01
C TYR A 211 -12.84 4.36 -3.71
N LEU A 212 -11.87 4.82 -2.91
CA LEU A 212 -12.16 5.54 -1.65
C LEU A 212 -12.91 6.86 -1.90
N ALA A 213 -12.66 7.48 -3.06
CA ALA A 213 -13.28 8.73 -3.49
C ALA A 213 -14.56 8.54 -4.32
N ASP A 214 -15.02 7.30 -4.54
CA ASP A 214 -16.26 7.09 -5.32
C ASP A 214 -17.46 7.75 -4.63
N PRO A 215 -18.30 8.50 -5.38
CA PRO A 215 -19.58 8.98 -4.86
C PRO A 215 -20.48 7.85 -4.37
N GLU A 216 -21.37 8.16 -3.45
CA GLU A 216 -22.30 7.19 -2.84
C GLU A 216 -23.06 6.36 -3.88
N GLU A 217 -23.60 7.02 -4.90
CA GLU A 217 -24.35 6.37 -5.97
C GLU A 217 -23.49 5.39 -6.78
N VAL A 218 -22.24 5.75 -7.08
CA VAL A 218 -21.30 4.89 -7.80
C VAL A 218 -20.94 3.66 -6.98
N VAL A 219 -20.72 3.83 -5.68
CA VAL A 219 -20.48 2.69 -4.75
C VAL A 219 -21.69 1.76 -4.75
N ARG A 220 -22.90 2.33 -4.66
CA ARG A 220 -24.16 1.57 -4.69
C ARG A 220 -24.32 0.77 -5.99
N GLU A 221 -24.11 1.41 -7.13
CA GLU A 221 -24.18 0.75 -8.44
C GLU A 221 -23.20 -0.41 -8.55
N LYS A 222 -21.93 -0.19 -8.13
CA LYS A 222 -20.89 -1.23 -8.12
C LYS A 222 -21.27 -2.40 -7.22
N ILE A 223 -21.81 -2.15 -6.04
CA ILE A 223 -22.23 -3.20 -5.10
C ILE A 223 -23.44 -3.96 -5.65
N MET A 224 -24.42 -3.27 -6.19
CA MET A 224 -25.60 -3.92 -6.75
C MET A 224 -25.27 -4.78 -7.97
N SER A 225 -24.18 -4.46 -8.72
CA SER A 225 -23.68 -5.25 -9.84
C SER A 225 -22.69 -6.34 -9.45
N MET A 226 -22.29 -6.46 -8.17
CA MET A 226 -21.32 -7.48 -7.71
C MET A 226 -21.75 -8.88 -8.10
N TYR A 227 -20.74 -9.68 -8.44
CA TYR A 227 -20.92 -11.10 -8.67
C TYR A 227 -21.37 -11.82 -7.38
N THR A 228 -22.35 -12.69 -7.52
CA THR A 228 -22.88 -13.57 -6.47
C THR A 228 -22.89 -15.01 -6.96
N ASP A 229 -23.65 -15.89 -6.33
CA ASP A 229 -23.80 -17.27 -6.80
C ASP A 229 -24.72 -17.34 -8.05
N PRO A 230 -24.22 -17.78 -9.21
CA PRO A 230 -25.02 -17.88 -10.43
C PRO A 230 -26.13 -18.94 -10.36
N ASP A 231 -26.03 -19.92 -9.44
CA ASP A 231 -27.03 -20.97 -9.24
C ASP A 231 -28.17 -20.50 -8.30
N HIS A 232 -28.00 -19.37 -7.58
CA HIS A 232 -28.99 -18.78 -6.68
C HIS A 232 -30.00 -17.93 -7.47
N ILE A 233 -30.88 -18.59 -8.24
CA ILE A 233 -31.83 -17.93 -9.16
C ILE A 233 -33.05 -17.41 -8.41
N ARG A 234 -33.56 -18.19 -7.44
CA ARG A 234 -34.76 -17.85 -6.65
C ARG A 234 -34.37 -17.63 -5.20
N VAL A 235 -35.11 -16.76 -4.50
CA VAL A 235 -34.87 -16.48 -3.07
C VAL A 235 -34.89 -17.76 -2.21
N GLN A 236 -35.68 -18.76 -2.59
CA GLN A 236 -35.79 -20.02 -1.85
C GLN A 236 -34.62 -21.00 -2.12
N ASP A 237 -33.85 -20.78 -3.18
CA ASP A 237 -32.74 -21.68 -3.53
C ASP A 237 -31.62 -21.51 -2.48
N PRO A 238 -30.93 -22.59 -2.10
CA PRO A 238 -29.72 -22.51 -1.29
C PRO A 238 -28.63 -21.74 -2.03
N GLY A 239 -28.00 -20.78 -1.36
CA GLY A 239 -26.90 -20.01 -1.94
C GLY A 239 -25.52 -20.52 -1.50
N LYS A 240 -24.50 -20.33 -2.34
CA LYS A 240 -23.10 -20.66 -2.03
C LYS A 240 -22.36 -19.41 -1.58
N LEU A 241 -21.52 -19.57 -0.54
CA LEU A 241 -20.65 -18.52 -0.04
C LEU A 241 -19.30 -18.51 -0.78
N GLU A 242 -18.83 -19.66 -1.21
CA GLU A 242 -17.57 -19.80 -1.94
C GLU A 242 -17.64 -19.04 -3.27
N GLY A 243 -16.69 -18.13 -3.48
CA GLY A 243 -16.66 -17.27 -4.68
C GLY A 243 -17.69 -16.14 -4.67
N ASN A 244 -18.53 -16.03 -3.66
CA ASN A 244 -19.50 -14.94 -3.53
C ASN A 244 -18.84 -13.67 -3.03
N THR A 245 -18.65 -12.72 -3.94
CA THR A 245 -17.94 -11.46 -3.69
C THR A 245 -18.59 -10.64 -2.57
N VAL A 246 -19.92 -10.65 -2.47
CA VAL A 246 -20.66 -9.86 -1.49
C VAL A 246 -20.32 -10.33 -0.06
N PHE A 247 -20.29 -11.65 0.17
CA PHE A 247 -19.91 -12.18 1.48
C PHE A 247 -18.43 -11.99 1.79
N THR A 248 -17.55 -12.07 0.78
CA THR A 248 -16.13 -11.75 0.97
C THR A 248 -15.93 -10.31 1.46
N TYR A 249 -16.70 -9.35 0.92
CA TYR A 249 -16.65 -7.96 1.38
C TYR A 249 -17.30 -7.80 2.77
N LEU A 250 -18.38 -8.51 3.07
CA LEU A 250 -18.95 -8.50 4.42
C LEU A 250 -17.96 -9.06 5.45
N ASP A 251 -17.21 -10.12 5.12
CA ASP A 251 -16.14 -10.65 5.98
C ASP A 251 -15.04 -9.61 6.25
N ALA A 252 -14.77 -8.75 5.27
CA ALA A 252 -13.75 -7.72 5.38
C ALA A 252 -14.18 -6.49 6.18
N PHE A 253 -15.44 -6.06 6.04
CA PHE A 253 -15.88 -4.74 6.46
C PHE A 253 -17.00 -4.74 7.50
N CYS A 254 -17.75 -5.85 7.63
CA CYS A 254 -18.87 -5.91 8.54
C CYS A 254 -18.39 -5.98 9.99
N GLN A 255 -19.01 -5.17 10.84
CA GLN A 255 -18.82 -5.17 12.29
C GLN A 255 -20.15 -5.52 12.98
N PRO A 256 -20.14 -6.04 14.22
CA PRO A 256 -21.37 -6.41 14.94
C PRO A 256 -22.41 -5.28 15.01
N GLU A 257 -21.98 -4.04 15.15
CA GLU A 257 -22.83 -2.85 15.26
C GLU A 257 -23.68 -2.62 14.00
N HIS A 258 -23.17 -3.02 12.83
CA HIS A 258 -23.89 -2.87 11.57
C HIS A 258 -25.20 -3.70 11.51
N PHE A 259 -25.25 -4.82 12.25
CA PHE A 259 -26.49 -5.60 12.31
C PHE A 259 -27.58 -4.85 13.05
N ALA A 260 -27.26 -4.30 14.22
CA ALA A 260 -28.22 -3.53 15.01
C ALA A 260 -28.77 -2.32 14.24
N GLU A 261 -27.94 -1.69 13.42
CA GLU A 261 -28.28 -0.48 12.67
C GLU A 261 -29.00 -0.76 11.34
N PHE A 262 -28.52 -1.71 10.57
CA PHE A 262 -28.93 -1.90 9.16
C PHE A 262 -29.69 -3.20 8.88
N LEU A 263 -29.56 -4.21 9.77
CA LEU A 263 -30.17 -5.52 9.53
C LEU A 263 -30.53 -6.24 10.84
N PRO A 264 -31.41 -5.64 11.68
CA PRO A 264 -31.71 -6.12 13.03
C PRO A 264 -32.38 -7.51 13.10
N ASP A 265 -32.78 -8.08 11.98
CA ASP A 265 -33.28 -9.46 11.90
C ASP A 265 -32.21 -10.51 12.20
N TYR A 266 -30.91 -10.14 12.22
CA TYR A 266 -29.76 -11.04 12.42
C TYR A 266 -28.85 -10.49 13.53
N GLN A 267 -28.22 -11.39 14.28
CA GLN A 267 -27.32 -11.02 15.36
C GLN A 267 -25.87 -10.83 14.86
N ASN A 268 -25.49 -11.57 13.83
CA ASN A 268 -24.12 -11.58 13.31
C ASN A 268 -24.05 -12.11 11.86
N LEU A 269 -22.85 -12.03 11.28
CA LEU A 269 -22.60 -12.45 9.90
C LEU A 269 -22.74 -13.95 9.69
N ASP A 270 -22.44 -14.77 10.70
CA ASP A 270 -22.58 -16.22 10.58
C ASP A 270 -24.05 -16.63 10.46
N GLU A 271 -24.95 -15.97 11.20
CA GLU A 271 -26.39 -16.19 11.08
C GLU A 271 -26.92 -15.79 9.68
N LEU A 272 -26.45 -14.65 9.16
CA LEU A 272 -26.79 -14.20 7.82
C LEU A 272 -26.31 -15.19 6.76
N LYS A 273 -25.06 -15.67 6.87
CA LYS A 273 -24.48 -16.71 6.01
C LYS A 273 -25.25 -18.02 6.06
N ALA A 274 -25.57 -18.50 7.25
CA ALA A 274 -26.34 -19.72 7.45
C ALA A 274 -27.74 -19.61 6.83
N HIS A 275 -28.39 -18.44 6.90
CA HIS A 275 -29.66 -18.22 6.25
C HIS A 275 -29.53 -18.25 4.70
N TYR A 276 -28.51 -17.58 4.15
CA TYR A 276 -28.27 -17.59 2.72
C TYR A 276 -28.03 -19.02 2.19
N GLN A 277 -27.23 -19.81 2.89
CA GLN A 277 -26.94 -21.20 2.52
C GLN A 277 -28.16 -22.14 2.63
N ARG A 278 -29.10 -21.85 3.53
CA ARG A 278 -30.34 -22.63 3.69
C ARG A 278 -31.38 -22.31 2.63
N GLY A 279 -31.28 -21.14 1.99
CA GLY A 279 -32.32 -20.57 1.14
C GLY A 279 -33.32 -19.72 1.92
N GLY A 280 -34.02 -18.84 1.22
CA GLY A 280 -34.95 -17.88 1.79
C GLY A 280 -34.43 -16.46 1.94
N LEU A 281 -33.16 -16.20 1.55
CA LEU A 281 -32.52 -14.88 1.59
C LEU A 281 -32.00 -14.52 0.19
N GLY A 282 -32.60 -13.50 -0.44
CA GLY A 282 -32.21 -13.06 -1.78
C GLY A 282 -30.96 -12.16 -1.79
N ASP A 283 -30.18 -12.23 -2.87
CA ASP A 283 -28.96 -11.44 -3.09
C ASP A 283 -29.13 -9.93 -2.91
N VAL A 284 -30.27 -9.40 -3.37
CA VAL A 284 -30.57 -7.96 -3.26
C VAL A 284 -30.60 -7.47 -1.82
N LYS A 285 -31.12 -8.29 -0.87
CA LYS A 285 -31.15 -7.93 0.55
C LYS A 285 -29.72 -7.89 1.12
N VAL A 286 -28.90 -8.88 0.76
CA VAL A 286 -27.49 -8.95 1.20
C VAL A 286 -26.65 -7.81 0.58
N LYS A 287 -26.85 -7.50 -0.70
CA LYS A 287 -26.20 -6.37 -1.38
C LYS A 287 -26.56 -5.03 -0.76
N LYS A 288 -27.83 -4.82 -0.42
CA LYS A 288 -28.26 -3.60 0.29
C LYS A 288 -27.60 -3.48 1.66
N PHE A 289 -27.48 -4.57 2.39
CA PHE A 289 -26.78 -4.58 3.67
C PHE A 289 -25.30 -4.24 3.48
N LEU A 290 -24.61 -4.89 2.53
CA LEU A 290 -23.23 -4.55 2.20
C LEU A 290 -23.08 -3.08 1.79
N ASN A 291 -24.02 -2.53 1.02
CA ASN A 291 -23.97 -1.11 0.65
C ASN A 291 -24.01 -0.21 1.89
N ASN A 292 -24.87 -0.48 2.85
CA ASN A 292 -24.95 0.32 4.08
C ASN A 292 -23.64 0.22 4.89
N VAL A 293 -23.07 -0.99 5.02
CA VAL A 293 -21.76 -1.20 5.65
C VAL A 293 -20.66 -0.42 4.94
N MET A 294 -20.64 -0.44 3.60
CA MET A 294 -19.63 0.30 2.83
C MET A 294 -19.84 1.82 2.89
N GLN A 295 -21.09 2.30 2.92
CA GLN A 295 -21.37 3.73 3.07
C GLN A 295 -20.96 4.23 4.47
N SER A 296 -21.19 3.47 5.54
CA SER A 296 -20.74 3.85 6.88
C SER A 296 -19.21 3.99 6.97
N LEU A 297 -18.46 3.16 6.23
CA LEU A 297 -17.01 3.26 6.12
C LEU A 297 -16.56 4.45 5.27
N LEU A 298 -17.14 4.61 4.08
CA LEU A 298 -16.65 5.55 3.07
C LEU A 298 -17.16 6.98 3.25
N SER A 299 -18.33 7.19 3.88
CA SER A 299 -18.89 8.52 4.08
C SER A 299 -17.96 9.45 4.87
N PRO A 300 -17.43 9.06 6.04
CA PRO A 300 -16.48 9.89 6.77
C PRO A 300 -15.18 10.17 5.98
N MET A 301 -14.76 9.23 5.12
CA MET A 301 -13.58 9.43 4.28
C MET A 301 -13.85 10.47 3.19
N ARG A 302 -15.02 10.40 2.54
CA ARG A 302 -15.44 11.40 1.54
C ARG A 302 -15.56 12.80 2.14
N GLU A 303 -16.11 12.91 3.34
CA GLU A 303 -16.23 14.19 4.06
C GLU A 303 -14.86 14.80 4.35
N ARG A 304 -13.92 14.00 4.92
CA ARG A 304 -12.55 14.46 5.14
C ARG A 304 -11.85 14.83 3.84
N ARG A 305 -12.04 14.02 2.79
CA ARG A 305 -11.47 14.31 1.47
C ARG A 305 -11.98 15.65 0.94
N ALA A 306 -13.28 15.92 0.99
CA ALA A 306 -13.86 17.18 0.54
C ALA A 306 -13.30 18.39 1.32
N GLN A 307 -13.07 18.24 2.62
CA GLN A 307 -12.43 19.28 3.43
C GLN A 307 -10.99 19.57 2.94
N TRP A 308 -10.20 18.53 2.64
CA TRP A 308 -8.84 18.69 2.14
C TRP A 308 -8.79 19.20 0.69
N GLU A 309 -9.73 18.82 -0.15
CA GLU A 309 -9.88 19.36 -1.51
C GLU A 309 -10.15 20.88 -1.50
N GLY A 310 -10.82 21.39 -0.48
CA GLY A 310 -10.94 22.83 -0.23
C GLY A 310 -9.66 23.52 0.25
N ARG A 311 -8.62 22.75 0.59
CA ARG A 311 -7.36 23.23 1.20
C ARG A 311 -6.11 22.73 0.44
N LEU A 312 -6.18 22.63 -0.88
CA LEU A 312 -5.06 22.11 -1.70
C LEU A 312 -3.71 22.79 -1.48
N PRO A 313 -3.61 24.11 -1.25
CA PRO A 313 -2.33 24.75 -0.89
C PRO A 313 -1.70 24.17 0.37
N GLU A 314 -2.52 23.81 1.36
CA GLU A 314 -2.02 23.19 2.60
C GLU A 314 -1.54 21.77 2.37
N VAL A 315 -2.24 20.98 1.55
CA VAL A 315 -1.79 19.62 1.14
C VAL A 315 -0.43 19.72 0.42
N TYR A 316 -0.26 20.73 -0.43
CA TYR A 316 1.03 20.99 -1.08
C TYR A 316 2.15 21.26 -0.07
N GLU A 317 1.91 22.13 0.94
CA GLU A 317 2.89 22.43 1.97
C GLU A 317 3.21 21.21 2.87
N ILE A 318 2.22 20.36 3.16
CA ILE A 318 2.43 19.08 3.86
C ILE A 318 3.41 18.20 3.08
N LEU A 319 3.20 18.02 1.78
CA LEU A 319 4.08 17.21 0.93
C LEU A 319 5.48 17.82 0.81
N LYS A 320 5.57 19.14 0.68
CA LYS A 320 6.85 19.86 0.59
C LYS A 320 7.65 19.68 1.87
N LYS A 321 7.07 20.03 3.02
CA LYS A 321 7.71 19.90 4.34
C LYS A 321 8.09 18.45 4.64
N GLY A 322 7.19 17.51 4.37
CA GLY A 322 7.47 16.09 4.56
C GLY A 322 8.65 15.62 3.69
N SER A 323 8.76 16.13 2.45
CA SER A 323 9.89 15.81 1.56
C SER A 323 11.20 16.42 2.02
N GLU A 324 11.18 17.63 2.57
CA GLU A 324 12.36 18.30 3.16
C GLU A 324 12.87 17.51 4.38
N ILE A 325 11.99 17.11 5.29
CA ILE A 325 12.32 16.26 6.46
C ILE A 325 12.88 14.90 6.01
N ALA A 326 12.25 14.30 5.02
CA ALA A 326 12.70 13.02 4.46
C ALA A 326 14.09 13.14 3.84
N ALA A 327 14.36 14.19 3.07
CA ALA A 327 15.67 14.42 2.45
C ALA A 327 16.77 14.64 3.49
N GLU A 328 16.50 15.38 4.56
CA GLU A 328 17.45 15.59 5.66
C GLU A 328 17.77 14.27 6.38
N THR A 329 16.75 13.46 6.70
CA THR A 329 16.95 12.16 7.33
C THR A 329 17.75 11.21 6.44
N ALA A 330 17.41 11.15 5.15
CA ALA A 330 18.11 10.33 4.16
C ALA A 330 19.57 10.78 3.97
N GLN A 331 19.83 12.11 4.03
CA GLN A 331 21.19 12.66 3.96
C GLN A 331 22.05 12.14 5.11
N GLY A 332 21.53 12.17 6.34
CA GLY A 332 22.27 11.64 7.49
C GLY A 332 22.62 10.14 7.36
N THR A 333 21.76 9.36 6.73
CA THR A 333 22.09 7.95 6.43
C THR A 333 23.11 7.83 5.31
N LEU A 334 22.95 8.60 4.24
CA LEU A 334 23.89 8.61 3.12
C LEU A 334 25.30 9.00 3.57
N ASP A 335 25.44 9.97 4.46
CA ASP A 335 26.73 10.39 4.99
C ASP A 335 27.40 9.27 5.78
N ARG A 336 26.65 8.53 6.61
CA ARG A 336 27.18 7.33 7.30
C ARG A 336 27.60 6.23 6.32
N VAL A 337 26.81 6.01 5.27
CA VAL A 337 27.13 5.03 4.21
C VAL A 337 28.40 5.43 3.47
N ARG A 338 28.54 6.67 3.05
CA ARG A 338 29.77 7.19 2.40
C ARG A 338 30.99 7.03 3.29
N HIS A 339 30.86 7.34 4.58
CA HIS A 339 31.93 7.18 5.56
C HIS A 339 32.35 5.71 5.71
N ALA A 340 31.38 4.81 5.88
CA ALA A 340 31.64 3.37 5.99
C ALA A 340 32.31 2.80 4.73
N MET A 341 31.93 3.29 3.55
CA MET A 341 32.52 2.92 2.25
C MET A 341 33.85 3.61 1.97
N LYS A 342 34.29 4.57 2.81
CA LYS A 342 35.50 5.40 2.66
C LYS A 342 35.52 6.23 1.36
N ILE A 343 34.39 6.78 1.00
CA ILE A 343 34.20 7.63 -0.17
C ILE A 343 33.79 9.07 0.19
N ASP A 344 33.99 9.47 1.42
CA ASP A 344 33.82 10.80 1.99
C ASP A 344 35.13 11.62 1.96
N TYR A 345 35.77 11.65 0.79
CA TYR A 345 37.18 12.05 0.55
C TYR A 345 37.61 13.40 1.12
N PHE A 346 36.70 14.34 1.32
CA PHE A 346 37.03 15.70 1.76
C PHE A 346 36.66 15.95 3.23
N THR A 347 36.31 14.92 3.98
CA THR A 347 36.02 15.03 5.42
C THR A 347 37.29 14.96 6.26
N ASP A 348 38.37 14.44 5.70
CA ASP A 348 39.69 14.39 6.32
C ASP A 348 40.82 14.62 5.29
N ILE A 349 42.06 14.66 5.75
CA ILE A 349 43.25 14.80 4.93
C ILE A 349 43.84 13.42 4.49
N GLY A 350 43.10 12.33 4.64
CA GLY A 350 43.58 10.97 4.36
C GLY A 350 44.05 10.74 2.92
N LEU A 351 43.48 11.49 1.95
CA LEU A 351 43.94 11.49 0.56
C LEU A 351 45.32 12.04 0.34
N LEU A 352 45.88 12.80 1.32
CA LEU A 352 47.20 13.38 1.21
C LEU A 352 48.32 12.51 1.78
N LYS A 353 47.96 11.36 2.34
CA LYS A 353 48.86 10.36 2.90
C LYS A 353 48.99 9.16 1.97
#